data_f4517563bc9717a002b40c458d60f61b
#
_entry.id   f4517563bc9717a002b40c458d60f61b
#
_cell.length_a   1.000
_cell.length_b   1.000
_cell.length_c   1.000
_cell.angle_alpha   90.00
_cell.angle_beta   90.00
_cell.angle_gamma   90.00
#
_symmetry.space_group_name_H-M   'P 1'
#
loop_
_entity.id
_entity.type
_entity.pdbx_description
1 polymer ?
#
loop_
_entity_poly.entity_id
_entity_poly.type
_entity_poly.pdbx_seq_one_letter_code
_entity_poly.pdbx_strand_id
1 'polypeptide(L)'
;MIDNEQKPSWLAKNRNMLFLLGCVVLGQVFLYFTTTANAKRETERYKSLQLAGRVEKMLSYAHGMQKVQLATGETPALALTAAGHDYVQAGDSLVKAAGSDSITAYRRLPGYTEVSVFGPGAAGKKRLIKRSE
;
A
#
# COMPACT_ATOMS: atom_id res chain seq x y z
N MET A 1 -21.10 30.67 63.14
CA MET A 1 -20.97 30.74 61.64
C MET A 1 -19.95 29.71 61.24
N ILE A 2 -20.39 28.70 60.52
CA ILE A 2 -19.51 27.70 59.98
C ILE A 2 -19.27 28.15 58.54
N ASP A 3 -18.07 28.72 58.30
CA ASP A 3 -17.65 29.02 56.92
C ASP A 3 -17.32 27.69 56.25
N ASN A 4 -18.29 27.17 55.54
CA ASN A 4 -18.06 26.11 54.57
C ASN A 4 -17.38 26.74 53.36
N GLU A 5 -16.10 27.04 53.44
CA GLU A 5 -15.25 27.22 52.29
C GLU A 5 -15.17 25.87 51.58
N GLN A 6 -16.10 25.64 50.67
CA GLN A 6 -16.00 24.57 49.73
C GLN A 6 -14.76 24.84 48.86
N LYS A 7 -13.62 24.21 49.26
CA LYS A 7 -12.42 24.21 48.42
C LYS A 7 -12.84 23.70 47.02
N PRO A 8 -12.54 24.47 45.96
CA PRO A 8 -12.88 24.01 44.60
C PRO A 8 -12.28 22.64 44.41
N SER A 9 -13.09 21.72 43.91
CA SER A 9 -12.63 20.36 43.65
C SER A 9 -11.44 20.42 42.66
N TRP A 10 -10.51 19.49 42.82
CA TRP A 10 -9.34 19.38 41.91
C TRP A 10 -9.74 19.45 40.44
N LEU A 11 -10.88 18.87 40.08
CA LEU A 11 -11.48 18.92 38.74
C LEU A 11 -11.80 20.36 38.30
N ALA A 12 -12.37 21.19 39.16
CA ALA A 12 -12.67 22.59 38.82
C ALA A 12 -11.38 23.42 38.60
N LYS A 13 -10.34 23.17 39.40
CA LYS A 13 -9.04 23.84 39.27
C LYS A 13 -8.30 23.47 37.97
N ASN A 14 -8.47 22.23 37.49
CA ASN A 14 -7.77 21.72 36.32
C ASN A 14 -8.67 21.59 35.09
N ARG A 15 -9.83 22.22 35.09
CA ARG A 15 -10.82 22.12 34.03
C ARG A 15 -10.25 22.39 32.61
N ASN A 16 -9.43 23.43 32.49
CA ASN A 16 -8.82 23.78 31.22
C ASN A 16 -7.81 22.74 30.76
N MET A 17 -7.04 22.17 31.69
CA MET A 17 -6.08 21.10 31.37
C MET A 17 -6.79 19.81 30.94
N LEU A 18 -7.88 19.45 31.63
CA LEU A 18 -8.70 18.30 31.28
C LEU A 18 -9.36 18.47 29.92
N PHE A 19 -9.82 19.68 29.61
CA PHE A 19 -10.38 20.01 28.30
C PHE A 19 -9.34 19.85 27.18
N LEU A 20 -8.14 20.40 27.36
CA LEU A 20 -7.03 20.25 26.40
C LEU A 20 -6.65 18.79 26.19
N LEU A 21 -6.55 18.02 27.28
CA LEU A 21 -6.26 16.59 27.21
C LEU A 21 -7.35 15.84 26.42
N GLY A 22 -8.60 16.15 26.68
CA GLY A 22 -9.74 15.59 25.94
C GLY A 22 -9.68 15.91 24.44
N CYS A 23 -9.33 17.15 24.08
CA CYS A 23 -9.18 17.55 22.68
C CYS A 23 -8.03 16.79 21.98
N VAL A 24 -6.91 16.59 22.69
CA VAL A 24 -5.78 15.82 22.15
C VAL A 24 -6.18 14.36 21.89
N VAL A 25 -6.84 13.73 22.87
CA VAL A 25 -7.29 12.33 22.72
C VAL A 25 -8.31 12.19 21.58
N LEU A 26 -9.28 13.08 21.49
CA LEU A 26 -10.28 13.10 20.40
C LEU A 26 -9.60 13.31 19.04
N GLY A 27 -8.63 14.21 18.96
CA GLY A 27 -7.84 14.44 17.75
C GLY A 27 -7.09 13.20 17.31
N GLN A 28 -6.45 12.49 18.24
CA GLN A 28 -5.74 11.23 17.98
C GLN A 28 -6.69 10.14 17.47
N VAL A 29 -7.85 9.98 18.11
CA VAL A 29 -8.87 9.01 17.71
C VAL A 29 -9.39 9.34 16.30
N PHE A 30 -9.67 10.60 16.01
CA PHE A 30 -10.12 11.04 14.70
C PHE A 30 -9.07 10.75 13.61
N LEU A 31 -7.80 11.08 13.86
CA LEU A 31 -6.70 10.78 12.94
C LEU A 31 -6.55 9.27 12.71
N TYR A 32 -6.68 8.47 13.76
CA TYR A 32 -6.62 7.01 13.64
C TYR A 32 -7.73 6.47 12.71
N PHE A 33 -8.97 6.90 12.91
CA PHE A 33 -10.08 6.45 12.07
C PHE A 33 -9.95 6.91 10.62
N THR A 34 -9.54 8.15 10.37
CA THR A 34 -9.39 8.68 9.01
C THR A 34 -8.25 7.99 8.26
N THR A 35 -7.10 7.77 8.90
CA THR A 35 -5.96 7.05 8.29
C THR A 35 -6.30 5.60 7.98
N THR A 36 -6.97 4.91 8.89
CA THR A 36 -7.39 3.52 8.68
C THR A 36 -8.41 3.39 7.55
N ALA A 37 -9.39 4.29 7.48
CA ALA A 37 -10.38 4.30 6.41
C ALA A 37 -9.75 4.60 5.04
N ASN A 38 -8.80 5.52 4.98
CA ASN A 38 -8.07 5.84 3.75
C ASN A 38 -7.19 4.67 3.30
N ALA A 39 -6.45 4.05 4.20
CA ALA A 39 -5.64 2.87 3.90
C ALA A 39 -6.49 1.72 3.34
N LYS A 40 -7.66 1.48 3.91
CA LYS A 40 -8.60 0.47 3.41
C LYS A 40 -9.09 0.80 2.00
N ARG A 41 -9.47 2.04 1.73
CA ARG A 41 -9.90 2.48 0.39
C ARG A 41 -8.80 2.32 -0.66
N GLU A 42 -7.57 2.69 -0.33
CA GLU A 42 -6.42 2.52 -1.24
C GLU A 42 -6.14 1.04 -1.52
N THR A 43 -6.23 0.19 -0.51
CA THR A 43 -6.10 -1.27 -0.67
C THR A 43 -7.20 -1.83 -1.58
N GLU A 44 -8.44 -1.42 -1.40
CA GLU A 44 -9.56 -1.86 -2.24
C GLU A 44 -9.43 -1.35 -3.68
N ARG A 45 -8.98 -0.11 -3.87
CA ARG A 45 -8.68 0.43 -5.21
C ARG A 45 -7.58 -0.36 -5.90
N TYR A 46 -6.50 -0.63 -5.20
CA TYR A 46 -5.41 -1.43 -5.75
C TYR A 46 -5.87 -2.84 -6.12
N LYS A 47 -6.66 -3.46 -5.25
CA LYS A 47 -7.22 -4.80 -5.47
C LYS A 47 -8.13 -4.84 -6.70
N SER A 48 -8.93 -3.81 -6.92
CA SER A 48 -9.84 -3.71 -8.08
C SER A 48 -9.11 -3.34 -9.39
N LEU A 49 -7.87 -2.86 -9.30
CA LEU A 49 -7.09 -2.47 -10.48
C LEU A 49 -6.80 -3.69 -11.35
N GLN A 50 -7.19 -3.58 -12.61
CA GLN A 50 -6.81 -4.52 -13.66
C GLN A 50 -5.69 -3.91 -14.50
N LEU A 51 -4.63 -4.66 -14.70
CA LEU A 51 -3.44 -4.18 -15.38
C LEU A 51 -2.90 -5.26 -16.31
N ALA A 52 -2.58 -4.86 -17.53
CA ALA A 52 -1.82 -5.68 -18.46
C ALA A 52 -0.97 -4.76 -19.33
N GLY A 53 0.32 -4.94 -19.34
CA GLY A 53 1.20 -4.13 -20.16
C GLY A 53 2.66 -4.46 -20.01
N ARG A 54 3.44 -4.02 -20.98
CA ARG A 54 4.90 -4.13 -20.97
C ARG A 54 5.50 -2.96 -20.22
N VAL A 55 6.43 -3.22 -19.33
CA VAL A 55 7.20 -2.19 -18.64
C VAL A 55 8.17 -1.53 -19.60
N GLU A 56 8.05 -0.24 -19.77
CA GLU A 56 8.95 0.56 -20.58
C GLU A 56 10.05 1.16 -19.73
N LYS A 57 9.70 1.63 -18.52
CA LYS A 57 10.64 2.28 -17.60
C LYS A 57 10.24 2.04 -16.15
N MET A 58 11.23 1.77 -15.31
CA MET A 58 11.08 1.81 -13.86
C MET A 58 11.23 3.26 -13.39
N LEU A 59 10.28 3.72 -12.58
CA LEU A 59 10.27 5.09 -12.07
C LEU A 59 10.74 5.10 -10.60
N SER A 60 9.87 5.50 -9.68
CA SER A 60 10.21 5.65 -8.28
C SER A 60 9.74 4.45 -7.44
N TYR A 61 10.48 4.16 -6.37
CA TYR A 61 10.08 3.21 -5.34
C TYR A 61 10.01 3.94 -4.00
N ALA A 62 8.84 3.91 -3.37
CA ALA A 62 8.63 4.51 -2.06
C ALA A 62 7.48 3.81 -1.33
N HIS A 63 7.60 3.65 -0.02
CA HIS A 63 6.56 3.06 0.85
C HIS A 63 6.06 1.68 0.39
N GLY A 64 6.93 0.84 -0.14
CA GLY A 64 6.57 -0.47 -0.67
C GLY A 64 5.86 -0.46 -2.03
N MET A 65 5.70 0.71 -2.65
CA MET A 65 5.09 0.88 -3.95
C MET A 65 6.13 1.22 -5.01
N GLN A 66 6.16 0.43 -6.08
CA GLN A 66 6.97 0.68 -7.26
C GLN A 66 6.14 1.33 -8.35
N LYS A 67 6.50 2.53 -8.74
CA LYS A 67 5.89 3.19 -9.89
C LYS A 67 6.62 2.75 -11.16
N VAL A 68 5.86 2.31 -12.14
CA VAL A 68 6.38 1.88 -13.45
C VAL A 68 5.67 2.64 -14.55
N GLN A 69 6.35 2.84 -15.67
CA GLN A 69 5.75 3.33 -16.90
C GLN A 69 5.53 2.15 -17.84
N LEU A 70 4.30 1.96 -18.26
CA LEU A 70 3.94 0.95 -19.25
C LEU A 70 4.03 1.50 -20.67
N ALA A 71 4.18 0.63 -21.65
CA ALA A 71 4.19 0.98 -23.08
C ALA A 71 2.91 1.70 -23.54
N THR A 72 1.81 1.51 -22.81
CA THR A 72 0.53 2.23 -23.02
C THR A 72 0.58 3.70 -22.58
N GLY A 73 1.64 4.13 -21.90
CA GLY A 73 1.76 5.45 -21.26
C GLY A 73 1.24 5.54 -19.84
N GLU A 74 0.55 4.52 -19.36
CA GLU A 74 0.08 4.45 -17.98
C GLU A 74 1.27 4.34 -16.99
N THR A 75 1.12 4.95 -15.82
CA THR A 75 2.14 4.97 -14.77
C THR A 75 1.59 4.43 -13.45
N PRO A 76 1.17 3.16 -13.37
CA PRO A 76 0.62 2.61 -12.15
C PRO A 76 1.68 2.48 -11.06
N ALA A 77 1.23 2.59 -9.80
CA ALA A 77 2.01 2.24 -8.62
C ALA A 77 1.63 0.82 -8.20
N LEU A 78 2.61 -0.05 -8.09
CA LEU A 78 2.44 -1.48 -7.84
C LEU A 78 2.99 -1.86 -6.48
N ALA A 79 2.22 -2.59 -5.69
CA ALA A 79 2.67 -3.18 -4.44
C ALA A 79 3.52 -4.42 -4.73
N LEU A 80 4.79 -4.21 -5.00
CA LEU A 80 5.77 -5.28 -5.17
C LEU A 80 6.42 -5.61 -3.83
N THR A 81 6.61 -6.89 -3.57
CA THR A 81 7.51 -7.31 -2.48
C THR A 81 8.94 -6.89 -2.81
N ALA A 82 9.85 -6.91 -1.83
CA ALA A 82 11.26 -6.63 -2.09
C ALA A 82 11.82 -7.49 -3.22
N ALA A 83 11.46 -8.77 -3.27
CA ALA A 83 11.84 -9.68 -4.37
C ALA A 83 11.28 -9.22 -5.73
N GLY A 84 10.05 -8.72 -5.77
CA GLY A 84 9.44 -8.19 -6.99
C GLY A 84 10.10 -6.89 -7.45
N HIS A 85 10.41 -6.01 -6.52
CA HIS A 85 11.14 -4.77 -6.82
C HIS A 85 12.52 -5.05 -7.44
N ASP A 86 13.25 -6.00 -6.91
CA ASP A 86 14.58 -6.37 -7.41
C ASP A 86 14.51 -7.14 -8.73
N TYR A 87 13.41 -7.83 -9.00
CA TYR A 87 13.24 -8.67 -10.18
C TYR A 87 12.71 -7.92 -11.40
N VAL A 88 11.64 -7.15 -11.25
CA VAL A 88 10.94 -6.49 -12.36
C VAL A 88 11.84 -5.43 -13.00
N GLN A 89 11.92 -5.47 -14.31
CA GLN A 89 12.73 -4.52 -15.10
C GLN A 89 12.02 -4.14 -16.39
N ALA A 90 12.57 -3.13 -17.07
CA ALA A 90 12.09 -2.73 -18.39
C ALA A 90 12.15 -3.92 -19.36
N GLY A 91 11.09 -4.07 -20.15
CA GLY A 91 10.91 -5.18 -21.09
C GLY A 91 10.03 -6.32 -20.57
N ASP A 92 9.84 -6.43 -19.25
CA ASP A 92 8.93 -7.40 -18.67
C ASP A 92 7.47 -7.04 -18.98
N SER A 93 6.63 -8.04 -19.17
CA SER A 93 5.18 -7.86 -19.26
C SER A 93 4.54 -8.15 -17.91
N LEU A 94 3.73 -7.23 -17.43
CA LEU A 94 3.04 -7.35 -16.13
C LEU A 94 1.55 -7.58 -16.35
N VAL A 95 0.98 -8.46 -15.57
CA VAL A 95 -0.46 -8.73 -15.54
C VAL A 95 -0.94 -8.78 -14.11
N LYS A 96 -1.99 -8.05 -13.82
CA LYS A 96 -2.73 -8.10 -12.57
C LYS A 96 -4.21 -8.20 -12.88
N ALA A 97 -4.85 -9.25 -12.38
CA ALA A 97 -6.29 -9.41 -12.52
C ALA A 97 -7.04 -8.52 -11.50
N ALA A 98 -8.22 -8.03 -11.89
CA ALA A 98 -9.13 -7.38 -10.96
C ALA A 98 -9.49 -8.33 -9.82
N GLY A 99 -9.47 -7.83 -8.59
CA GLY A 99 -9.74 -8.63 -7.39
C GLY A 99 -8.55 -9.44 -6.86
N SER A 100 -7.40 -9.41 -7.55
CA SER A 100 -6.16 -10.06 -7.11
C SER A 100 -5.17 -9.06 -6.52
N ASP A 101 -4.48 -9.44 -5.45
CA ASP A 101 -3.34 -8.68 -4.89
C ASP A 101 -2.02 -9.06 -5.56
N SER A 102 -2.00 -10.13 -6.36
CA SER A 102 -0.79 -10.66 -6.97
C SER A 102 -0.58 -10.08 -8.37
N ILE A 103 0.70 -9.83 -8.69
CA ILE A 103 1.15 -9.39 -10.01
C ILE A 103 1.98 -10.51 -10.62
N THR A 104 1.70 -10.84 -11.87
CA THR A 104 2.48 -11.81 -12.62
C THR A 104 3.37 -11.07 -13.63
N ALA A 105 4.67 -11.36 -13.58
CA ALA A 105 5.65 -10.84 -14.52
C ALA A 105 6.07 -11.93 -15.49
N TYR A 106 6.08 -11.59 -16.77
CA TYR A 106 6.54 -12.46 -17.85
C TYR A 106 7.79 -11.87 -18.49
N ARG A 107 8.86 -12.65 -18.50
CA ARG A 107 10.13 -12.27 -19.12
C ARG A 107 10.48 -13.23 -20.25
N ARG A 108 10.72 -12.70 -21.44
CA ARG A 108 11.22 -13.50 -22.55
C ARG A 108 12.68 -13.81 -22.38
N LEU A 109 13.01 -15.10 -22.38
CA LEU A 109 14.34 -15.64 -22.47
C LEU A 109 14.51 -16.44 -23.77
N PRO A 110 15.73 -16.71 -24.26
CA PRO A 110 15.93 -17.57 -25.41
C PRO A 110 15.26 -18.95 -25.23
N GLY A 111 14.26 -19.29 -26.05
CA GLY A 111 13.51 -20.53 -26.01
C GLY A 111 12.51 -20.69 -24.85
N TYR A 112 12.49 -19.78 -23.89
CA TYR A 112 11.64 -19.87 -22.69
C TYR A 112 10.97 -18.55 -22.38
N THR A 113 9.88 -18.63 -21.61
CA THR A 113 9.31 -17.49 -20.92
C THR A 113 9.40 -17.76 -19.42
N GLU A 114 10.03 -16.86 -18.69
CA GLU A 114 10.05 -16.90 -17.23
C GLU A 114 8.79 -16.21 -16.70
N VAL A 115 8.10 -16.89 -15.83
CA VAL A 115 6.89 -16.38 -15.17
C VAL A 115 7.16 -16.28 -13.68
N SER A 116 6.97 -15.11 -13.13
CA SER A 116 7.15 -14.84 -11.68
C SER A 116 5.91 -14.18 -11.12
N VAL A 117 5.49 -14.61 -9.94
CA VAL A 117 4.32 -14.06 -9.25
C VAL A 117 4.78 -13.37 -7.97
N PHE A 118 4.35 -12.13 -7.80
CA PHE A 118 4.66 -11.29 -6.64
C PHE A 118 3.38 -10.78 -5.98
N GLY A 119 3.37 -10.74 -4.66
CA GLY A 119 2.26 -10.21 -3.89
C GLY A 119 2.19 -10.82 -2.49
N PRO A 120 1.24 -10.40 -1.65
CA PRO A 120 1.02 -10.97 -0.33
C PRO A 120 0.80 -12.49 -0.41
N GLY A 121 1.62 -13.27 0.29
CA GLY A 121 1.55 -14.74 0.28
C GLY A 121 2.12 -15.44 -0.97
N ALA A 122 2.55 -14.70 -1.98
CA ALA A 122 3.19 -15.22 -3.19
C ALA A 122 4.65 -14.72 -3.26
N ALA A 123 5.51 -15.24 -2.41
CA ALA A 123 6.91 -14.88 -2.41
C ALA A 123 7.62 -15.48 -3.63
N GLY A 124 7.69 -14.72 -4.72
CA GLY A 124 8.62 -14.95 -5.82
C GLY A 124 8.62 -16.35 -6.44
N LYS A 125 7.44 -16.96 -6.62
CA LYS A 125 7.36 -18.25 -7.33
C LYS A 125 7.74 -18.06 -8.78
N LYS A 126 8.88 -18.59 -9.18
CA LYS A 126 9.38 -18.59 -10.55
C LYS A 126 9.03 -19.88 -11.26
N ARG A 127 8.62 -19.78 -12.51
CA ARG A 127 8.37 -20.92 -13.40
C ARG A 127 8.89 -20.61 -14.79
N LEU A 128 9.57 -21.56 -15.40
CA LEU A 128 9.99 -21.50 -16.79
C LEU A 128 8.98 -22.26 -17.67
N ILE A 129 8.51 -21.61 -18.70
CA ILE A 129 7.60 -22.20 -19.68
C ILE A 129 8.37 -22.25 -21.01
N LYS A 130 8.56 -23.45 -21.55
CA LYS A 130 9.15 -23.62 -22.88
C LYS A 130 8.19 -23.07 -23.93
N ARG A 131 8.69 -22.23 -24.83
CA ARG A 131 7.92 -21.81 -25.99
C ARG A 131 7.93 -22.91 -27.03
N SER A 132 6.75 -23.31 -27.50
CA SER A 132 6.60 -24.04 -28.73
C SER A 132 6.89 -23.08 -29.88
N GLU A 133 7.87 -23.42 -30.71
CA GLU A 133 8.11 -22.73 -31.97
C GLU A 133 6.97 -22.97 -32.96
#